data_b40089a909fd20ed10cc94c5ed178d3e
#
_entry.id   b40089a909fd20ed10cc94c5ed178d3e
#
_cell.length_a   1.000
_cell.length_b   1.000
_cell.length_c   1.000
_cell.angle_alpha   90.00
_cell.angle_beta   90.00
_cell.angle_gamma   90.00
#
_symmetry.space_group_name_H-M   'P 1'
#
loop_
_entity.id
_entity.type
_entity.pdbx_description
1 polymer ?
#
loop_
_entity_poly.entity_id
_entity_poly.type
_entity_poly.pdbx_seq_one_letter_code
_entity_poly.pdbx_strand_id
1 'polypeptide(L)'
;MALYRPYENESGVAMSYWMVNDFQIDRSETRVAITVVPYASEIARQAGKSPILSERRKYYIRDFDYTGTKYEKQTNLEYTETFSPKKIEESGVDIYKMLYAYLKTIEFFSDAEDV
;
A
#
# COMPACT_ATOMS: atom_id res chain seq x y z
N MET A 1 10.55 2.12 -8.19
CA MET A 1 10.28 1.14 -7.11
C MET A 1 8.89 0.57 -7.27
N ALA A 2 8.75 -0.74 -7.17
CA ALA A 2 7.50 -1.45 -7.35
C ALA A 2 7.60 -2.85 -6.72
N LEU A 3 6.49 -3.58 -6.74
CA LEU A 3 6.45 -4.97 -6.28
C LEU A 3 6.06 -5.87 -7.45
N TYR A 4 6.79 -6.95 -7.62
CA TYR A 4 6.45 -8.01 -8.57
C TYR A 4 5.63 -9.06 -7.84
N ARG A 5 4.38 -9.22 -8.27
CA ARG A 5 3.47 -10.23 -7.72
C ARG A 5 2.49 -10.65 -8.81
N PRO A 6 2.71 -11.81 -9.44
CA PRO A 6 1.79 -12.31 -10.46
C PRO A 6 0.39 -12.57 -9.88
N TYR A 7 -0.61 -12.10 -10.59
CA TYR A 7 -2.01 -12.26 -10.20
C TYR A 7 -2.90 -12.26 -11.43
N GLU A 8 -3.85 -13.17 -11.46
CA GLU A 8 -4.86 -13.22 -12.50
C GLU A 8 -6.24 -13.09 -11.85
N ASN A 9 -7.04 -12.14 -12.31
CA ASN A 9 -8.37 -11.95 -11.75
C ASN A 9 -9.39 -12.96 -12.29
N GLU A 10 -10.62 -12.90 -11.78
CA GLU A 10 -11.70 -13.82 -12.17
C GLU A 10 -12.04 -13.73 -13.68
N SER A 11 -11.79 -12.60 -14.30
CA SER A 11 -12.03 -12.38 -15.73
C SER A 11 -10.87 -12.85 -16.61
N GLY A 12 -9.82 -13.43 -16.01
CA GLY A 12 -8.67 -13.92 -16.75
C GLY A 12 -7.65 -12.83 -17.12
N VAL A 13 -7.74 -11.66 -16.51
CA VAL A 13 -6.77 -10.58 -16.75
C VAL A 13 -5.56 -10.79 -15.86
N ALA A 14 -4.39 -10.93 -16.47
CA ALA A 14 -3.12 -11.13 -15.77
C ALA A 14 -2.44 -9.79 -15.51
N MET A 15 -1.86 -9.65 -14.31
CA MET A 15 -1.10 -8.48 -13.91
C MET A 15 0.02 -8.90 -12.97
N SER A 16 1.13 -8.17 -12.96
CA SER A 16 2.28 -8.59 -12.16
C SER A 16 3.08 -7.46 -11.54
N TYR A 17 2.90 -6.23 -12.00
CA TYR A 17 3.73 -5.09 -11.58
C TYR A 17 2.86 -4.12 -10.80
N TRP A 18 3.11 -4.00 -9.48
CA TRP A 18 2.30 -3.22 -8.56
C TRP A 18 3.06 -2.01 -8.07
N MET A 19 2.43 -0.84 -8.17
CA MET A 19 3.03 0.42 -7.74
C MET A 19 2.10 1.17 -6.79
N VAL A 20 2.69 1.86 -5.82
CA VAL A 20 1.96 2.85 -5.04
C VAL A 20 1.59 4.00 -5.97
N ASN A 21 0.31 4.21 -6.17
CA ASN A 21 -0.21 5.29 -7.02
C ASN A 21 -0.30 6.59 -6.25
N ASP A 22 -0.84 6.52 -5.04
CA ASP A 22 -0.88 7.65 -4.12
C ASP A 22 -0.94 7.17 -2.67
N PHE A 23 -0.68 8.10 -1.77
CA PHE A 23 -0.88 7.86 -0.35
C PHE A 23 -1.25 9.19 0.32
N GLN A 24 -1.97 9.10 1.42
CA GLN A 24 -2.36 10.25 2.21
C GLN A 24 -2.10 9.98 3.68
N ILE A 25 -1.34 10.88 4.33
CA ILE A 25 -1.07 10.82 5.76
C ILE A 25 -1.96 11.85 6.45
N ASP A 26 -2.83 11.39 7.33
CA ASP A 26 -3.70 12.24 8.12
C ASP A 26 -3.30 12.13 9.60
N ARG A 27 -2.58 13.13 10.09
CA ARG A 27 -2.08 13.14 11.46
C ARG A 27 -3.21 13.27 12.49
N SER A 28 -4.24 14.01 12.17
CA SER A 28 -5.35 14.24 13.10
C SER A 28 -6.18 12.96 13.29
N GLU A 29 -6.30 12.15 12.25
CA GLU A 29 -7.01 10.87 12.27
C GLU A 29 -6.08 9.70 12.58
N THR A 30 -4.77 9.95 12.73
CA THR A 30 -3.73 8.91 12.94
C THR A 30 -3.87 7.78 11.92
N ARG A 31 -3.88 8.15 10.64
CA ARG A 31 -4.15 7.22 9.55
C ARG A 31 -3.27 7.50 8.33
N VAL A 32 -2.85 6.42 7.68
CA VAL A 32 -2.25 6.49 6.34
C VAL A 32 -3.14 5.66 5.41
N ALA A 33 -3.55 6.26 4.29
CA ALA A 33 -4.26 5.56 3.22
C ALA A 33 -3.29 5.36 2.05
N ILE A 34 -3.19 4.13 1.55
CA ILE A 34 -2.29 3.78 0.45
C ILE A 34 -3.13 3.19 -0.68
N THR A 35 -2.97 3.74 -1.89
CA THR A 35 -3.60 3.18 -3.09
C THR A 35 -2.52 2.54 -3.95
N VAL A 36 -2.69 1.26 -4.26
CA VAL A 36 -1.77 0.47 -5.07
C VAL A 36 -2.47 0.08 -6.36
N VAL A 37 -1.81 0.28 -7.49
CA VAL A 37 -2.37 -0.06 -8.80
C VAL A 37 -1.47 -1.06 -9.52
N PRO A 38 -2.06 -2.04 -10.23
CA PRO A 38 -1.29 -2.99 -11.02
C PRO A 38 -1.18 -2.56 -12.47
N TYR A 39 -0.07 -2.97 -13.06
CA TYR A 39 0.14 -2.96 -14.51
C TYR A 39 0.28 -4.39 -14.98
N ALA A 40 0.00 -4.63 -16.26
CA ALA A 40 0.14 -5.97 -16.82
C ALA A 40 1.56 -6.53 -16.57
N SER A 41 2.58 -5.68 -16.76
CA SER A 41 3.98 -6.03 -16.54
C SER A 41 4.83 -4.77 -16.39
N GLU A 42 6.08 -4.92 -15.99
CA GLU A 42 7.04 -3.83 -15.98
C GLU A 42 7.25 -3.27 -17.40
N ILE A 43 7.32 -4.14 -18.39
CA ILE A 43 7.47 -3.74 -19.80
C ILE A 43 6.27 -2.88 -20.24
N ALA A 44 5.06 -3.28 -19.87
CA ALA A 44 3.85 -2.51 -20.17
C ALA A 44 3.89 -1.13 -19.52
N ARG A 45 4.35 -1.03 -18.27
CA ARG A 45 4.50 0.24 -17.56
C ARG A 45 5.49 1.15 -18.29
N GLN A 46 6.64 0.62 -18.67
CA GLN A 46 7.69 1.37 -19.38
C GLN A 46 7.24 1.81 -20.78
N ALA A 47 6.38 1.03 -21.41
CA ALA A 47 5.80 1.37 -22.72
C ALA A 47 4.67 2.40 -22.63
N GLY A 48 4.38 2.93 -21.45
CA GLY A 48 3.35 3.95 -21.25
C GLY A 48 1.94 3.41 -21.22
N LYS A 49 1.75 2.12 -21.03
CA LYS A 49 0.41 1.53 -20.88
C LYS A 49 -0.22 1.96 -19.56
N SER A 50 -1.54 2.12 -19.58
CA SER A 50 -2.28 2.52 -18.38
C SER A 50 -2.34 1.40 -17.34
N PRO A 51 -2.42 1.74 -16.04
CA PRO A 51 -2.66 0.74 -15.02
C PRO A 51 -4.07 0.16 -15.14
N ILE A 52 -4.26 -1.02 -14.56
CA ILE A 52 -5.56 -1.70 -14.53
C ILE A 52 -6.31 -1.17 -13.31
N LEU A 53 -7.01 -0.05 -13.45
CA LEU A 53 -7.61 0.69 -12.34
C LEU A 53 -8.74 -0.08 -11.64
N SER A 54 -9.41 -0.98 -12.34
CA SER A 54 -10.46 -1.82 -11.72
C SER A 54 -9.89 -2.77 -10.66
N GLU A 55 -8.61 -3.02 -10.68
CA GLU A 55 -7.92 -3.90 -9.74
C GLU A 55 -7.09 -3.14 -8.72
N ARG A 56 -7.30 -1.83 -8.58
CA ARG A 56 -6.60 -1.05 -7.55
C ARG A 56 -6.99 -1.55 -6.17
N ARG A 57 -6.03 -1.47 -5.25
CA ARG A 57 -6.23 -1.89 -3.87
C ARG A 57 -5.94 -0.73 -2.93
N LYS A 58 -6.79 -0.57 -1.92
CA LYS A 58 -6.58 0.42 -0.87
C LYS A 58 -6.28 -0.28 0.44
N TYR A 59 -5.26 0.24 1.13
CA TYR A 59 -4.88 -0.24 2.46
C TYR A 59 -4.78 0.93 3.42
N TYR A 60 -5.13 0.66 4.67
CA TYR A 60 -5.12 1.68 5.71
C TYR A 60 -4.23 1.23 6.87
N ILE A 61 -3.41 2.16 7.35
CA ILE A 61 -2.62 1.98 8.57
C ILE A 61 -3.20 2.98 9.54
N ARG A 62 -3.78 2.52 10.64
CA ARG A 62 -4.53 3.41 11.53
C ARG A 62 -4.50 2.94 12.97
N ASP A 63 -4.65 3.91 13.90
CA ASP A 63 -4.73 3.65 15.34
C ASP A 63 -6.18 3.41 15.81
N PHE A 64 -7.17 3.77 14.98
CA PHE A 64 -8.58 3.64 15.31
C PHE A 64 -9.33 2.85 14.27
N ASP A 65 -10.31 2.06 14.74
CA ASP A 65 -11.24 1.36 13.87
C ASP A 65 -12.57 2.09 13.79
N TYR A 66 -13.18 2.04 12.62
CA TYR A 66 -14.51 2.54 12.39
C TYR A 66 -15.47 1.36 12.30
N THR A 67 -16.22 1.13 13.38
CA THR A 67 -17.25 0.09 13.41
C THR A 67 -18.64 0.75 13.46
N GLY A 68 -19.32 0.82 12.34
CA GLY A 68 -20.60 1.49 12.24
C GLY A 68 -20.50 2.97 12.56
N THR A 69 -21.06 3.40 13.70
CA THR A 69 -20.99 4.80 14.15
C THR A 69 -19.95 5.05 15.23
N LYS A 70 -19.22 4.01 15.63
CA LYS A 70 -18.23 4.11 16.71
C LYS A 70 -16.82 4.17 16.20
N TYR A 71 -16.03 4.95 16.90
CA TYR A 71 -14.62 5.20 16.69
C TYR A 71 -13.90 4.54 17.84
N GLU A 72 -13.25 3.42 17.59
CA GLU A 72 -12.57 2.65 18.64
C GLU A 72 -11.06 2.64 18.42
N LYS A 73 -10.31 2.95 19.49
CA LYS A 73 -8.86 2.87 19.46
C LYS A 73 -8.43 1.40 19.41
N GLN A 74 -7.59 1.06 18.44
CA GLN A 74 -7.07 -0.29 18.31
C GLN A 74 -6.10 -0.62 19.44
N THR A 75 -6.01 -1.90 19.81
CA THR A 75 -5.05 -2.38 20.78
C THR A 75 -3.63 -2.18 20.26
N ASN A 76 -3.42 -2.34 18.96
CA ASN A 76 -2.16 -2.10 18.30
C ASN A 76 -2.22 -0.75 17.57
N LEU A 77 -1.42 0.21 18.03
CA LEU A 77 -1.36 1.56 17.45
C LEU A 77 -0.48 1.56 16.21
N GLU A 78 -0.96 0.93 15.15
CA GLU A 78 -0.21 0.68 13.94
C GLU A 78 0.35 1.96 13.31
N TYR A 79 -0.46 3.01 13.21
CA TYR A 79 0.02 4.29 12.69
C TYR A 79 1.12 4.89 13.57
N THR A 80 0.90 4.98 14.87
CA THR A 80 1.86 5.58 15.79
C THR A 80 3.19 4.83 15.78
N GLU A 81 3.15 3.51 15.65
CA GLU A 81 4.35 2.67 15.69
C GLU A 81 5.11 2.63 14.36
N THR A 82 4.50 3.01 13.24
CA THR A 82 5.10 2.86 11.91
C THR A 82 5.26 4.18 11.15
N PHE A 83 4.21 5.00 11.08
CA PHE A 83 4.16 6.16 10.20
C PHE A 83 3.91 7.49 10.92
N SER A 84 4.04 7.55 12.25
CA SER A 84 4.03 8.83 12.95
C SER A 84 5.20 9.69 12.46
N PRO A 85 5.12 11.03 12.58
CA PRO A 85 6.21 11.91 12.17
C PRO A 85 7.55 11.52 12.78
N LYS A 86 7.54 11.10 14.06
CA LYS A 86 8.73 10.65 14.76
C LYS A 86 9.33 9.39 14.11
N LYS A 87 8.49 8.42 13.75
CA LYS A 87 8.94 7.17 13.15
C LYS A 87 9.47 7.38 11.74
N ILE A 88 8.85 8.26 10.97
CA ILE A 88 9.35 8.61 9.64
C ILE A 88 10.73 9.24 9.75
N GLU A 89 10.92 10.18 10.68
CA GLU A 89 12.19 10.83 10.91
C GLU A 89 13.27 9.84 11.36
N GLU A 90 12.94 8.97 12.33
CA GLU A 90 13.86 7.96 12.85
C GLU A 90 14.27 6.91 11.81
N SER A 91 13.41 6.63 10.82
CA SER A 91 13.68 5.60 9.83
C SER A 91 14.88 5.93 8.95
N GLY A 92 15.10 7.22 8.67
CA GLY A 92 16.19 7.67 7.80
C GLY A 92 16.05 7.21 6.35
N VAL A 93 14.89 6.66 5.95
CA VAL A 93 14.66 6.19 4.59
C VAL A 93 13.54 6.96 3.94
N ASP A 94 13.45 6.84 2.61
CA ASP A 94 12.39 7.42 1.81
C ASP A 94 11.02 6.88 2.21
N ILE A 95 10.00 7.75 2.23
CA ILE A 95 8.64 7.36 2.60
C ILE A 95 8.12 6.23 1.69
N TYR A 96 8.46 6.22 0.41
CA TYR A 96 8.05 5.14 -0.50
C TYR A 96 8.64 3.81 -0.10
N LYS A 97 9.90 3.78 0.37
CA LYS A 97 10.50 2.54 0.88
C LYS A 97 9.75 2.01 2.09
N MET A 98 9.29 2.91 2.98
CA MET A 98 8.47 2.52 4.13
C MET A 98 7.14 1.94 3.68
N LEU A 99 6.49 2.56 2.69
CA LEU A 99 5.21 2.09 2.17
C LEU A 99 5.34 0.70 1.54
N TYR A 100 6.36 0.49 0.70
CA TYR A 100 6.56 -0.83 0.08
C TYR A 100 6.95 -1.89 1.11
N ALA A 101 7.74 -1.55 2.12
CA ALA A 101 8.06 -2.47 3.21
C ALA A 101 6.79 -2.87 3.98
N TYR A 102 5.90 -1.91 4.24
CA TYR A 102 4.63 -2.20 4.88
C TYR A 102 3.75 -3.12 4.02
N LEU A 103 3.65 -2.84 2.72
CA LEU A 103 2.84 -3.65 1.80
C LEU A 103 3.27 -5.12 1.82
N LYS A 104 4.55 -5.40 1.96
CA LYS A 104 5.08 -6.77 2.02
C LYS A 104 4.67 -7.50 3.30
N THR A 105 4.16 -6.82 4.31
CA THR A 105 3.60 -7.44 5.51
C THR A 105 2.14 -7.88 5.32
N ILE A 106 1.49 -7.41 4.25
CA ILE A 106 0.12 -7.77 3.91
C ILE A 106 0.13 -9.13 3.19
N GLU A 107 -0.82 -10.00 3.52
CA GLU A 107 -0.87 -11.34 2.98
C GLU A 107 -0.77 -11.38 1.45
N PHE A 108 -1.51 -10.50 0.76
CA PHE A 108 -1.50 -10.47 -0.70
C PHE A 108 -0.11 -10.21 -1.28
N PHE A 109 0.71 -9.40 -0.61
CA PHE A 109 2.06 -9.04 -1.07
C PHE A 109 3.18 -9.75 -0.31
N SER A 110 2.88 -10.74 0.54
CA SER A 110 3.88 -11.38 1.39
C SER A 110 5.02 -12.04 0.61
N ASP A 111 4.72 -12.55 -0.58
CA ASP A 111 5.71 -13.18 -1.45
C ASP A 111 6.18 -12.27 -2.59
N ALA A 112 5.81 -11.00 -2.57
CA ALA A 112 6.17 -10.06 -3.62
C ALA A 112 7.67 -9.73 -3.56
N GLU A 113 8.25 -9.51 -4.74
CA GLU A 113 9.65 -9.14 -4.89
C GLU A 113 9.76 -7.64 -5.18
N ASP A 114 10.80 -7.02 -4.62
CA ASP A 114 11.13 -5.63 -4.95
C ASP A 114 11.70 -5.55 -6.37
N VAL A 115 11.18 -4.66 -7.17
CA VAL A 115 11.64 -4.48 -8.56
C VAL A 115 11.79 -3.01 -8.95
#